data_80fbdd9644310ba30be473fdb42d45ea
#
_entry.id   80fbdd9644310ba30be473fdb42d45ea
#
_cell.length_a   1.000
_cell.length_b   1.000
_cell.length_c   1.000
_cell.angle_alpha   90.00
_cell.angle_beta   90.00
_cell.angle_gamma   90.00
#
_symmetry.space_group_name_H-M   'P 1'
#
loop_
_entity.id
_entity.type
_entity.pdbx_description
1 polymer ?
#
loop_
_entity_poly.entity_id
_entity_poly.type
_entity_poly.pdbx_seq_one_letter_code
_entity_poly.pdbx_strand_id
1 'polypeptide(L)'
;MATADLRLSSQVDANGKSQVIVKLTIGRSQRPCFKSGVFVRPDWFKPIQETKRGFVYGIVPPRKGRLNMAEVQEANEAKARLEAYVSRLSVICNVFVDKGSVTKEAIYEAMFLTADLQIGQITLERIDEARKTKKEEDSKMAIKDKSFFAIMELFLQKKQFSYDQTKGYRVLMRTLARYQEFVNITDKDRKGFGLGIDTMTKEDVEDFCDYLRNEKALSEEYPAIFEKLLEQYPVDIKTVRKSPHLTDRGENTIKKLEKKLKAFFSWLIRNEYTANDPFKNVTIKSEKYGTPYFLTLEERNIIADWDFSANKHLEAQRDIFVFQCLIGCRVGDLIHMKNSNLIGDEIQYIARKTKDKTPVTVEVPLNRRAMALVEKYKGVDRKGRLFPFISPQKYNEAIKEILTICGIHRVVTILNPTTGKEEQRPLNEIASSHMARRTFIGNLYKKVQDPNLIGSMSGHAEGSRALLDTETLTRK
;
A
#
# COMPACT_ATOMS: atom_id res chain seq x y z
N MET A 1 -4.70 -22.50 -27.26
CA MET A 1 -3.65 -21.47 -27.32
C MET A 1 -4.09 -20.24 -26.55
N ALA A 2 -3.19 -19.64 -25.80
CA ALA A 2 -3.45 -18.39 -25.10
C ALA A 2 -3.42 -17.22 -26.11
N THR A 3 -4.42 -16.33 -26.06
CA THR A 3 -4.46 -15.10 -26.88
C THR A 3 -4.19 -13.88 -26.00
N ALA A 4 -3.36 -12.96 -26.49
CA ALA A 4 -2.99 -11.75 -25.79
C ALA A 4 -3.78 -10.53 -26.29
N ASP A 5 -4.32 -9.78 -25.35
CA ASP A 5 -4.96 -8.48 -25.58
C ASP A 5 -4.16 -7.40 -24.82
N LEU A 6 -3.81 -6.32 -25.48
CA LEU A 6 -2.96 -5.25 -24.95
C LEU A 6 -3.81 -4.07 -24.50
N ARG A 7 -3.46 -3.50 -23.34
CA ARG A 7 -4.12 -2.31 -22.76
C ARG A 7 -3.10 -1.38 -22.12
N LEU A 8 -3.38 -0.10 -22.10
CA LEU A 8 -2.61 0.83 -21.28
C LEU A 8 -3.10 0.87 -19.83
N SER A 9 -2.16 1.00 -18.93
CA SER A 9 -2.45 1.36 -17.54
C SER A 9 -3.07 2.76 -17.50
N SER A 10 -4.01 2.96 -16.58
CA SER A 10 -4.56 4.30 -16.32
C SER A 10 -3.59 5.23 -15.58
N GLN A 11 -2.48 4.69 -15.08
CA GLN A 11 -1.43 5.46 -14.41
C GLN A 11 -0.37 5.89 -15.42
N VAL A 12 -0.02 7.16 -15.35
CA VAL A 12 1.04 7.79 -16.15
C VAL A 12 2.22 8.07 -15.22
N ASP A 13 3.43 7.77 -15.67
CA ASP A 13 4.66 8.08 -14.92
C ASP A 13 5.04 9.57 -15.00
N ALA A 14 6.13 9.96 -14.34
CA ALA A 14 6.62 11.33 -14.33
C ALA A 14 7.04 11.85 -15.72
N ASN A 15 7.27 10.94 -16.69
CA ASN A 15 7.68 11.25 -18.07
C ASN A 15 6.50 11.22 -19.06
N GLY A 16 5.27 11.15 -18.56
CA GLY A 16 4.07 11.09 -19.39
C GLY A 16 3.81 9.74 -20.08
N LYS A 17 4.45 8.65 -19.61
CA LYS A 17 4.32 7.31 -20.19
C LYS A 17 3.41 6.42 -19.34
N SER A 18 2.66 5.57 -20.01
CA SER A 18 1.81 4.54 -19.39
C SER A 18 2.37 3.14 -19.63
N GLN A 19 2.26 2.29 -18.62
CA GLN A 19 2.68 0.90 -18.74
C GLN A 19 1.70 0.10 -19.60
N VAL A 20 2.22 -0.72 -20.51
CA VAL A 20 1.39 -1.67 -21.27
C VAL A 20 1.07 -2.89 -20.38
N ILE A 21 -0.21 -3.21 -20.30
CA ILE A 21 -0.73 -4.39 -19.61
C ILE A 21 -1.11 -5.43 -20.65
N VAL A 22 -0.64 -6.64 -20.47
CA VAL A 22 -0.97 -7.80 -21.30
C VAL A 22 -2.05 -8.60 -20.61
N LYS A 23 -3.23 -8.68 -21.20
CA LYS A 23 -4.32 -9.55 -20.76
C LYS A 23 -4.29 -10.82 -21.58
N LEU A 24 -4.04 -11.95 -20.95
CA LEU A 24 -4.12 -13.24 -21.61
C LEU A 24 -5.52 -13.83 -21.46
N THR A 25 -6.00 -14.47 -22.52
CA THR A 25 -7.18 -15.32 -22.45
C THR A 25 -6.71 -16.77 -22.51
N ILE A 26 -6.94 -17.51 -21.42
CA ILE A 26 -6.54 -18.91 -21.26
C ILE A 26 -7.80 -19.77 -21.13
N GLY A 27 -8.07 -20.59 -22.12
CA GLY A 27 -9.30 -21.39 -22.16
C GLY A 27 -10.56 -20.51 -22.21
N ARG A 28 -11.66 -20.98 -21.56
CA ARG A 28 -12.97 -20.30 -21.60
C ARG A 28 -13.18 -19.23 -20.51
N SER A 29 -12.47 -19.33 -19.39
CA SER A 29 -12.79 -18.53 -18.17
C SER A 29 -11.64 -17.70 -17.61
N GLN A 30 -10.38 -18.06 -17.81
CA GLN A 30 -9.26 -17.38 -17.17
C GLN A 30 -8.73 -16.23 -18.04
N ARG A 31 -8.63 -15.04 -17.44
CA ARG A 31 -8.17 -13.81 -18.12
C ARG A 31 -7.17 -13.01 -17.25
N PRO A 32 -6.04 -13.61 -16.87
CA PRO A 32 -5.05 -12.91 -16.05
C PRO A 32 -4.44 -11.73 -16.81
N CYS A 33 -4.12 -10.67 -16.05
CA CYS A 33 -3.45 -9.48 -16.56
C CYS A 33 -2.02 -9.41 -16.03
N PHE A 34 -1.07 -9.12 -16.92
CA PHE A 34 0.36 -9.06 -16.66
C PHE A 34 0.90 -7.66 -16.94
N LYS A 35 1.72 -7.15 -16.06
CA LYS A 35 2.45 -5.89 -16.27
C LYS A 35 3.69 -6.19 -17.11
N SER A 36 3.78 -5.62 -18.32
CA SER A 36 4.88 -5.91 -19.24
C SER A 36 6.24 -5.30 -18.85
N GLY A 37 6.24 -4.30 -17.98
CA GLY A 37 7.44 -3.48 -17.74
C GLY A 37 7.75 -2.50 -18.87
N VAL A 38 6.99 -2.52 -19.97
CA VAL A 38 7.16 -1.61 -21.10
C VAL A 38 6.28 -0.37 -20.90
N PHE A 39 6.90 0.80 -20.87
CA PHE A 39 6.24 2.09 -20.75
C PHE A 39 6.27 2.82 -22.07
N VAL A 40 5.12 3.35 -22.50
CA VAL A 40 4.96 4.04 -23.78
C VAL A 40 4.14 5.32 -23.61
N ARG A 41 4.37 6.28 -24.47
CA ARG A 41 3.48 7.45 -24.57
C ARG A 41 2.10 6.98 -25.04
N PRO A 42 1.01 7.48 -24.44
CA PRO A 42 -0.34 7.04 -24.80
C PRO A 42 -0.71 7.25 -26.26
N ASP A 43 -0.15 8.27 -26.90
CA ASP A 43 -0.36 8.58 -28.33
C ASP A 43 0.29 7.58 -29.31
N TRP A 44 1.24 6.76 -28.84
CA TRP A 44 1.83 5.66 -29.60
C TRP A 44 1.03 4.36 -29.54
N PHE A 45 0.11 4.23 -28.58
CA PHE A 45 -0.69 3.04 -28.41
C PHE A 45 -2.01 3.16 -29.16
N LYS A 46 -2.10 2.49 -30.31
CA LYS A 46 -3.19 2.64 -31.28
C LYS A 46 -3.77 1.29 -31.70
N PRO A 47 -5.02 1.27 -32.26
CA PRO A 47 -5.53 0.09 -32.90
C PRO A 47 -4.68 -0.24 -34.14
N ILE A 48 -4.23 -1.50 -34.22
CA ILE A 48 -3.40 -2.01 -35.32
C ILE A 48 -4.17 -2.97 -36.23
N GLN A 49 -5.25 -3.57 -35.71
CA GLN A 49 -6.09 -4.49 -36.46
C GLN A 49 -7.53 -4.42 -35.97
N GLU A 50 -8.49 -4.43 -36.86
CA GLU A 50 -9.91 -4.61 -36.56
C GLU A 50 -10.28 -6.10 -36.65
N THR A 51 -11.07 -6.57 -35.68
CA THR A 51 -11.57 -7.93 -35.61
C THR A 51 -13.07 -7.93 -35.39
N LYS A 52 -13.73 -9.08 -35.62
CA LYS A 52 -15.17 -9.23 -35.33
C LYS A 52 -15.56 -8.95 -33.87
N ARG A 53 -14.59 -8.85 -32.94
CA ARG A 53 -14.78 -8.63 -31.49
C ARG A 53 -14.23 -7.27 -31.02
N GLY A 54 -13.84 -6.38 -31.92
CA GLY A 54 -13.26 -5.05 -31.62
C GLY A 54 -11.84 -4.89 -32.17
N PHE A 55 -11.10 -3.93 -31.62
CA PHE A 55 -9.77 -3.57 -32.09
C PHE A 55 -8.67 -4.29 -31.29
N VAL A 56 -7.64 -4.77 -31.99
CA VAL A 56 -6.37 -5.17 -31.42
C VAL A 56 -5.47 -3.93 -31.33
N TYR A 57 -4.93 -3.65 -30.16
CA TYR A 57 -4.05 -2.51 -29.91
C TYR A 57 -2.59 -2.90 -29.92
N GLY A 58 -1.74 -1.96 -30.31
CA GLY A 58 -0.29 -2.14 -30.30
C GLY A 58 0.45 -0.81 -30.32
N ILE A 59 1.78 -0.89 -30.23
CA ILE A 59 2.65 0.28 -30.32
C ILE A 59 2.86 0.62 -31.81
N VAL A 60 2.46 1.83 -32.20
CA VAL A 60 2.65 2.38 -33.54
C VAL A 60 3.65 3.52 -33.42
N PRO A 61 4.89 3.34 -33.89
CA PRO A 61 5.90 4.40 -33.87
C PRO A 61 5.42 5.65 -34.63
N PRO A 62 5.79 6.85 -34.19
CA PRO A 62 5.47 8.06 -34.93
C PRO A 62 6.14 8.03 -36.31
N ARG A 63 5.59 8.77 -37.27
CA ARG A 63 6.19 8.86 -38.63
C ARG A 63 7.60 9.44 -38.54
N LYS A 64 8.54 8.80 -39.22
CA LYS A 64 9.94 9.23 -39.26
C LYS A 64 10.08 10.63 -39.86
N GLY A 65 10.69 11.55 -39.10
CA GLY A 65 11.00 12.91 -39.51
C GLY A 65 12.34 13.35 -38.94
N ARG A 66 12.92 14.43 -39.47
CA ARG A 66 14.24 14.93 -39.03
C ARG A 66 14.29 15.31 -37.53
N LEU A 67 13.17 15.76 -36.95
CA LEU A 67 13.09 16.27 -35.57
C LEU A 67 12.66 15.22 -34.53
N ASN A 68 12.25 14.01 -34.94
CA ASN A 68 11.72 13.00 -34.00
C ASN A 68 12.41 11.64 -34.10
N MET A 69 13.65 11.59 -34.57
CA MET A 69 14.40 10.33 -34.71
C MET A 69 14.53 9.56 -33.41
N ALA A 70 14.80 10.26 -32.28
CA ALA A 70 14.92 9.65 -30.97
C ALA A 70 13.58 9.04 -30.50
N GLU A 71 12.47 9.72 -30.72
CA GLU A 71 11.13 9.20 -30.37
C GLU A 71 10.75 7.99 -31.23
N VAL A 72 11.09 7.98 -32.50
CA VAL A 72 10.88 6.85 -33.41
C VAL A 72 11.69 5.65 -32.94
N GLN A 73 12.95 5.86 -32.58
CA GLN A 73 13.81 4.81 -32.06
C GLN A 73 13.27 4.24 -30.74
N GLU A 74 12.92 5.12 -29.81
CA GLU A 74 12.34 4.72 -28.52
C GLU A 74 11.05 3.90 -28.68
N ALA A 75 10.15 4.34 -29.57
CA ALA A 75 8.90 3.63 -29.84
C ALA A 75 9.14 2.25 -30.49
N ASN A 76 10.14 2.15 -31.38
CA ASN A 76 10.53 0.86 -31.99
C ASN A 76 11.13 -0.09 -30.96
N GLU A 77 12.00 0.40 -30.08
CA GLU A 77 12.58 -0.39 -28.98
C GLU A 77 11.50 -0.87 -28.00
N ALA A 78 10.57 0.01 -27.63
CA ALA A 78 9.44 -0.36 -26.77
C ALA A 78 8.55 -1.42 -27.43
N LYS A 79 8.29 -1.29 -28.75
CA LYS A 79 7.55 -2.26 -29.55
C LYS A 79 8.24 -3.62 -29.55
N ALA A 80 9.52 -3.67 -29.85
CA ALA A 80 10.31 -4.91 -29.88
C ALA A 80 10.34 -5.61 -28.50
N ARG A 81 10.53 -4.83 -27.42
CA ARG A 81 10.46 -5.35 -26.03
C ARG A 81 9.08 -5.92 -25.70
N LEU A 82 8.02 -5.24 -26.12
CA LEU A 82 6.65 -5.71 -25.88
C LEU A 82 6.36 -7.00 -26.63
N GLU A 83 6.74 -7.08 -27.91
CA GLU A 83 6.56 -8.26 -28.75
C GLU A 83 7.33 -9.46 -28.18
N ALA A 84 8.58 -9.25 -27.77
CA ALA A 84 9.38 -10.29 -27.09
C ALA A 84 8.73 -10.75 -25.78
N TYR A 85 8.23 -9.82 -24.98
CA TYR A 85 7.52 -10.11 -23.72
C TYR A 85 6.26 -10.94 -23.97
N VAL A 86 5.41 -10.52 -24.91
CA VAL A 86 4.15 -11.18 -25.26
C VAL A 86 4.42 -12.59 -25.81
N SER A 87 5.41 -12.73 -26.69
CA SER A 87 5.80 -14.02 -27.26
C SER A 87 6.25 -14.99 -26.17
N ARG A 88 7.14 -14.57 -25.30
CA ARG A 88 7.61 -15.39 -24.16
C ARG A 88 6.47 -15.77 -23.23
N LEU A 89 5.64 -14.80 -22.86
CA LEU A 89 4.48 -14.99 -21.99
C LEU A 89 3.51 -16.01 -22.56
N SER A 90 3.25 -15.93 -23.87
CA SER A 90 2.35 -16.86 -24.57
C SER A 90 2.90 -18.30 -24.59
N VAL A 91 4.20 -18.47 -24.82
CA VAL A 91 4.85 -19.80 -24.79
C VAL A 91 4.77 -20.40 -23.39
N ILE A 92 5.12 -19.64 -22.35
CA ILE A 92 5.06 -20.11 -20.97
C ILE A 92 3.62 -20.48 -20.59
N CYS A 93 2.62 -19.66 -20.96
CA CYS A 93 1.24 -20.01 -20.72
C CYS A 93 0.82 -21.30 -21.38
N ASN A 94 1.20 -21.54 -22.63
CA ASN A 94 0.87 -22.79 -23.34
C ASN A 94 1.49 -24.01 -22.65
N VAL A 95 2.74 -23.90 -22.19
CA VAL A 95 3.43 -24.96 -21.41
C VAL A 95 2.66 -25.32 -20.12
N PHE A 96 2.03 -24.35 -19.46
CA PHE A 96 1.23 -24.62 -18.24
C PHE A 96 -0.20 -25.06 -18.52
N VAL A 97 -0.82 -24.65 -19.63
CA VAL A 97 -2.19 -25.05 -20.01
C VAL A 97 -2.30 -26.56 -20.15
N ASP A 98 -1.29 -27.19 -20.70
CA ASP A 98 -1.27 -28.66 -20.91
C ASP A 98 -1.28 -29.47 -19.60
N LYS A 99 -0.96 -28.82 -18.46
CA LYS A 99 -1.02 -29.44 -17.11
C LYS A 99 -2.25 -29.04 -16.26
N GLY A 100 -3.16 -28.22 -16.76
CA GLY A 100 -4.44 -27.92 -16.09
C GLY A 100 -4.36 -26.94 -14.90
N SER A 101 -3.18 -26.45 -14.51
CA SER A 101 -3.01 -25.50 -13.39
C SER A 101 -2.22 -24.26 -13.82
N VAL A 102 -2.93 -23.22 -14.28
CA VAL A 102 -2.33 -21.95 -14.69
C VAL A 102 -2.62 -20.91 -13.63
N THR A 103 -1.64 -20.59 -12.77
CA THR A 103 -1.73 -19.45 -11.88
C THR A 103 -0.86 -18.29 -12.39
N LYS A 104 -1.26 -17.07 -12.08
CA LYS A 104 -0.52 -15.88 -12.47
C LYS A 104 0.89 -15.86 -11.87
N GLU A 105 1.01 -16.33 -10.65
CA GLU A 105 2.25 -16.45 -9.88
C GLU A 105 3.22 -17.42 -10.55
N ALA A 106 2.73 -18.58 -10.98
CA ALA A 106 3.55 -19.58 -11.67
C ALA A 106 4.08 -19.07 -13.02
N ILE A 107 3.27 -18.28 -13.74
CA ILE A 107 3.69 -17.67 -14.99
C ILE A 107 4.78 -16.61 -14.76
N TYR A 108 4.63 -15.72 -13.77
CA TYR A 108 5.65 -14.73 -13.45
C TYR A 108 6.97 -15.38 -12.99
N GLU A 109 6.87 -16.43 -12.19
CA GLU A 109 8.02 -17.22 -11.77
C GLU A 109 8.73 -17.83 -12.98
N ALA A 110 7.99 -18.47 -13.89
CA ALA A 110 8.55 -19.06 -15.09
C ALA A 110 9.16 -18.02 -16.04
N MET A 111 8.53 -16.84 -16.20
CA MET A 111 9.09 -15.71 -16.95
C MET A 111 10.45 -15.30 -16.40
N PHE A 112 10.56 -15.24 -15.09
CA PHE A 112 11.81 -14.90 -14.42
C PHE A 112 12.87 -16.01 -14.57
N LEU A 113 12.49 -17.26 -14.31
CA LEU A 113 13.39 -18.41 -14.33
C LEU A 113 13.94 -18.74 -15.72
N THR A 114 13.22 -18.34 -16.77
CA THR A 114 13.60 -18.61 -18.16
C THR A 114 14.11 -17.37 -18.90
N ALA A 115 14.42 -16.28 -18.17
CA ALA A 115 14.79 -15.01 -18.79
C ALA A 115 15.93 -15.14 -19.82
N ASP A 116 16.91 -15.98 -19.52
CA ASP A 116 18.11 -16.20 -20.34
C ASP A 116 17.92 -17.27 -21.46
N LEU A 117 16.78 -17.97 -21.46
CA LEU A 117 16.50 -18.98 -22.47
C LEU A 117 15.91 -18.37 -23.75
N GLN A 118 16.25 -18.92 -24.89
CA GLN A 118 15.53 -18.61 -26.12
C GLN A 118 14.09 -19.17 -26.07
N ILE A 119 13.15 -18.48 -26.71
CA ILE A 119 11.72 -18.81 -26.65
C ILE A 119 11.44 -20.28 -27.01
N GLY A 120 12.10 -20.82 -28.03
CA GLY A 120 11.95 -22.22 -28.45
C GLY A 120 12.53 -23.28 -27.50
N GLN A 121 13.27 -22.83 -26.48
CA GLN A 121 13.88 -23.71 -25.46
C GLN A 121 13.04 -23.76 -24.16
N ILE A 122 11.97 -23.00 -24.07
CA ILE A 122 11.12 -22.94 -22.87
C ILE A 122 10.21 -24.16 -22.84
N THR A 123 10.55 -25.10 -21.98
CA THR A 123 9.76 -26.33 -21.70
C THR A 123 9.47 -26.38 -20.21
N LEU A 124 8.50 -27.20 -19.84
CA LEU A 124 8.15 -27.39 -18.44
C LEU A 124 9.32 -28.01 -17.65
N GLU A 125 10.01 -28.98 -18.24
CA GLU A 125 11.18 -29.62 -17.63
C GLU A 125 12.26 -28.60 -17.31
N ARG A 126 12.56 -27.71 -18.25
CA ARG A 126 13.53 -26.63 -18.01
C ARG A 126 13.08 -25.60 -16.98
N ILE A 127 11.78 -25.31 -16.88
CA ILE A 127 11.23 -24.47 -15.82
C ILE A 127 11.40 -25.16 -14.46
N ASP A 128 11.09 -26.45 -14.36
CA ASP A 128 11.21 -27.21 -13.11
C ASP A 128 12.69 -27.42 -12.72
N GLU A 129 13.59 -27.65 -13.68
CA GLU A 129 15.04 -27.65 -13.45
C GLU A 129 15.54 -26.31 -12.93
N ALA A 130 15.15 -25.20 -13.59
CA ALA A 130 15.54 -23.85 -13.15
C ALA A 130 14.99 -23.51 -11.77
N ARG A 131 13.78 -23.98 -11.42
CA ARG A 131 13.23 -23.89 -10.06
C ARG A 131 14.09 -24.62 -9.04
N LYS A 132 14.49 -25.83 -9.37
CA LYS A 132 15.33 -26.65 -8.49
C LYS A 132 16.70 -26.02 -8.30
N THR A 133 17.35 -25.62 -9.39
CA THR A 133 18.65 -24.94 -9.37
C THR A 133 18.60 -23.64 -8.57
N LYS A 134 17.59 -22.81 -8.81
CA LYS A 134 17.42 -21.56 -8.07
C LYS A 134 17.17 -21.80 -6.59
N LYS A 135 16.36 -22.81 -6.24
CA LYS A 135 16.13 -23.18 -4.84
C LYS A 135 17.40 -23.67 -4.15
N GLU A 136 18.26 -24.40 -4.88
CA GLU A 136 19.56 -24.83 -4.42
C GLU A 136 20.56 -23.65 -4.31
N GLU A 137 20.56 -22.75 -5.29
CA GLU A 137 21.38 -21.53 -5.28
C GLU A 137 20.96 -20.57 -4.16
N ASP A 138 19.65 -20.30 -4.01
CA ASP A 138 19.09 -19.49 -2.92
C ASP A 138 19.47 -20.10 -1.55
N SER A 139 19.41 -21.42 -1.44
CA SER A 139 19.81 -22.15 -0.23
C SER A 139 21.32 -22.10 0.00
N LYS A 140 22.12 -22.25 -1.05
CA LYS A 140 23.59 -22.15 -0.99
C LYS A 140 24.06 -20.72 -0.74
N MET A 141 23.42 -19.71 -1.33
CA MET A 141 23.73 -18.30 -1.13
C MET A 141 23.39 -17.87 0.32
N ALA A 142 22.27 -18.32 0.85
CA ALA A 142 21.89 -18.13 2.26
C ALA A 142 22.85 -18.83 3.25
N ILE A 143 23.53 -19.88 2.80
CA ILE A 143 24.56 -20.61 3.58
C ILE A 143 25.94 -19.94 3.43
N LYS A 144 26.22 -19.36 2.27
CA LYS A 144 27.57 -18.84 1.92
C LYS A 144 27.79 -17.41 2.36
N ASP A 145 26.73 -16.60 2.36
CA ASP A 145 26.74 -15.21 2.83
C ASP A 145 25.68 -15.03 3.92
N LYS A 146 26.03 -15.46 5.13
CA LYS A 146 25.18 -15.32 6.33
C LYS A 146 25.09 -13.86 6.82
N SER A 147 25.17 -12.88 5.95
CA SER A 147 24.91 -11.52 6.37
C SER A 147 23.46 -11.34 6.78
N PHE A 148 23.25 -10.70 7.90
CA PHE A 148 21.93 -10.42 8.47
C PHE A 148 20.98 -9.79 7.45
N PHE A 149 21.45 -8.82 6.70
CA PHE A 149 20.66 -8.08 5.72
C PHE A 149 20.33 -8.90 4.47
N ALA A 150 21.26 -9.75 4.01
CA ALA A 150 21.00 -10.65 2.88
C ALA A 150 19.90 -11.66 3.23
N ILE A 151 19.88 -12.16 4.47
CA ILE A 151 18.83 -13.07 4.94
C ILE A 151 17.49 -12.33 5.11
N MET A 152 17.50 -11.07 5.55
CA MET A 152 16.27 -10.26 5.57
C MET A 152 15.69 -10.04 4.15
N GLU A 153 16.52 -9.84 3.14
CA GLU A 153 16.06 -9.77 1.74
C GLU A 153 15.44 -11.09 1.29
N LEU A 154 16.08 -12.22 1.61
CA LEU A 154 15.52 -13.55 1.33
C LEU A 154 14.15 -13.74 2.00
N PHE A 155 14.01 -13.31 3.25
CA PHE A 155 12.74 -13.33 3.97
C PHE A 155 11.65 -12.53 3.23
N LEU A 156 11.97 -11.34 2.73
CA LEU A 156 11.01 -10.52 1.98
C LEU A 156 10.58 -11.20 0.68
N GLN A 157 11.52 -11.83 -0.03
CA GLN A 157 11.24 -12.56 -1.27
C GLN A 157 10.36 -13.78 -1.02
N LYS A 158 10.67 -14.59 0.00
CA LYS A 158 9.93 -15.82 0.30
C LYS A 158 8.53 -15.56 0.87
N LYS A 159 8.32 -14.48 1.59
CA LYS A 159 7.03 -14.17 2.25
C LYS A 159 6.02 -13.48 1.34
N GLN A 160 6.42 -12.95 0.19
CA GLN A 160 5.52 -12.27 -0.77
C GLN A 160 4.57 -11.27 -0.09
N PHE A 161 5.12 -10.41 0.74
CA PHE A 161 4.36 -9.40 1.48
C PHE A 161 3.65 -8.41 0.55
N SER A 162 2.55 -7.83 1.02
CA SER A 162 1.96 -6.67 0.35
C SER A 162 2.97 -5.53 0.23
N TYR A 163 2.74 -4.62 -0.72
CA TYR A 163 3.60 -3.45 -0.95
C TYR A 163 3.88 -2.67 0.35
N ASP A 164 2.85 -2.39 1.15
CA ASP A 164 3.00 -1.63 2.40
C ASP A 164 3.78 -2.40 3.48
N GLN A 165 3.59 -3.72 3.55
CA GLN A 165 4.36 -4.56 4.46
C GLN A 165 5.84 -4.59 4.06
N THR A 166 6.14 -4.79 2.78
CA THR A 166 7.50 -4.76 2.24
C THR A 166 8.16 -3.41 2.49
N LYS A 167 7.45 -2.30 2.24
CA LYS A 167 7.93 -0.94 2.54
C LYS A 167 8.30 -0.82 4.02
N GLY A 168 7.46 -1.33 4.92
CA GLY A 168 7.72 -1.28 6.35
C GLY A 168 8.95 -2.12 6.80
N TYR A 169 9.20 -3.26 6.17
CA TYR A 169 10.43 -4.04 6.42
C TYR A 169 11.66 -3.35 5.85
N ARG A 170 11.57 -2.72 4.69
CA ARG A 170 12.68 -1.94 4.14
C ARG A 170 13.04 -0.72 5.00
N VAL A 171 12.06 -0.10 5.67
CA VAL A 171 12.34 0.92 6.69
C VAL A 171 13.11 0.29 7.86
N LEU A 172 12.67 -0.87 8.37
CA LEU A 172 13.37 -1.58 9.45
C LEU A 172 14.81 -1.91 9.06
N MET A 173 15.05 -2.47 7.86
CA MET A 173 16.41 -2.82 7.39
C MET A 173 17.34 -1.61 7.38
N ARG A 174 16.92 -0.50 6.77
CA ARG A 174 17.74 0.72 6.72
C ARG A 174 18.01 1.30 8.10
N THR A 175 17.04 1.22 9.01
CA THR A 175 17.23 1.72 10.38
C THR A 175 18.17 0.82 11.18
N LEU A 176 18.08 -0.51 11.01
CA LEU A 176 19.03 -1.45 11.59
C LEU A 176 20.46 -1.24 11.05
N ALA A 177 20.59 -0.96 9.75
CA ALA A 177 21.89 -0.65 9.16
C ALA A 177 22.50 0.64 9.74
N ARG A 178 21.68 1.71 9.88
CA ARG A 178 22.15 2.94 10.53
C ARG A 178 22.54 2.72 11.99
N TYR A 179 21.76 1.93 12.72
CA TYR A 179 22.06 1.56 14.10
C TYR A 179 23.41 0.84 14.19
N GLN A 180 23.63 -0.21 13.39
CA GLN A 180 24.86 -0.96 13.37
C GLN A 180 26.07 -0.06 13.10
N GLU A 181 26.01 0.77 12.05
CA GLU A 181 27.10 1.68 11.70
C GLU A 181 27.32 2.78 12.77
N PHE A 182 26.25 3.29 13.36
CA PHE A 182 26.34 4.26 14.44
C PHE A 182 27.08 3.68 15.65
N VAL A 183 26.72 2.47 16.09
CA VAL A 183 27.39 1.76 17.19
C VAL A 183 28.88 1.55 16.84
N ASN A 184 29.20 1.09 15.64
CA ASN A 184 30.57 0.87 15.19
C ASN A 184 31.45 2.15 15.24
N ILE A 185 30.84 3.31 15.02
CA ILE A 185 31.58 4.58 14.97
C ILE A 185 31.71 5.18 16.38
N THR A 186 30.66 5.07 17.20
CA THR A 186 30.57 5.81 18.47
C THR A 186 30.96 4.99 19.69
N ASP A 187 30.77 3.68 19.66
CA ASP A 187 31.08 2.78 20.77
C ASP A 187 32.42 2.07 20.54
N LYS A 188 33.42 2.47 21.32
CA LYS A 188 34.79 1.92 21.22
C LYS A 188 34.89 0.46 21.66
N ASP A 189 34.03 0.06 22.59
CA ASP A 189 33.99 -1.30 23.14
C ASP A 189 33.29 -2.29 22.22
N ARG A 190 32.41 -1.76 21.32
CA ARG A 190 31.68 -2.55 20.32
C ARG A 190 32.22 -2.33 18.90
N LYS A 191 33.50 -1.97 18.75
CA LYS A 191 34.12 -1.80 17.44
C LYS A 191 34.07 -3.12 16.65
N GLY A 192 33.53 -3.05 15.42
CA GLY A 192 33.27 -4.24 14.60
C GLY A 192 31.95 -4.91 14.90
N PHE A 193 31.06 -4.24 15.65
CA PHE A 193 29.71 -4.73 15.89
C PHE A 193 28.97 -5.00 14.58
N GLY A 194 28.44 -6.20 14.45
CA GLY A 194 27.64 -6.64 13.32
C GLY A 194 26.40 -7.39 13.78
N LEU A 195 25.26 -7.01 13.24
CA LEU A 195 24.03 -7.75 13.46
C LEU A 195 24.15 -9.14 12.83
N GLY A 196 23.93 -10.18 13.63
CA GLY A 196 23.97 -11.56 13.20
C GLY A 196 22.74 -12.34 13.65
N ILE A 197 22.29 -13.28 12.81
CA ILE A 197 21.14 -14.11 13.16
C ILE A 197 21.43 -15.06 14.33
N ASP A 198 22.68 -15.49 14.46
CA ASP A 198 23.11 -16.42 15.51
C ASP A 198 23.63 -15.70 16.77
N THR A 199 23.96 -14.38 16.67
CA THR A 199 24.66 -13.63 17.73
C THR A 199 23.84 -12.51 18.34
N MET A 200 22.78 -12.04 17.68
CA MET A 200 21.94 -10.97 18.21
C MET A 200 21.30 -11.38 19.54
N THR A 201 21.48 -10.56 20.56
CA THR A 201 20.98 -10.83 21.92
C THR A 201 19.69 -10.04 22.21
N LYS A 202 19.11 -10.30 23.36
CA LYS A 202 17.97 -9.52 23.87
C LYS A 202 18.39 -8.08 24.13
N GLU A 203 19.58 -7.89 24.67
CA GLU A 203 20.18 -6.59 24.95
C GLU A 203 20.35 -5.77 23.66
N ASP A 204 20.78 -6.40 22.55
CA ASP A 204 20.85 -5.74 21.25
C ASP A 204 19.48 -5.27 20.74
N VAL A 205 18.42 -6.00 21.02
CA VAL A 205 17.05 -5.60 20.69
C VAL A 205 16.62 -4.39 21.53
N GLU A 206 16.94 -4.40 22.82
CA GLU A 206 16.64 -3.29 23.74
C GLU A 206 17.42 -2.03 23.34
N ASP A 207 18.71 -2.14 23.07
CA ASP A 207 19.57 -1.06 22.59
C ASP A 207 19.08 -0.48 21.25
N PHE A 208 18.66 -1.35 20.34
CA PHE A 208 18.06 -0.91 19.08
C PHE A 208 16.74 -0.14 19.32
N CYS A 209 15.91 -0.57 20.25
CA CYS A 209 14.69 0.17 20.62
C CYS A 209 15.01 1.52 21.24
N ASP A 210 16.07 1.63 22.04
CA ASP A 210 16.53 2.89 22.62
C ASP A 210 17.16 3.80 21.55
N TYR A 211 17.91 3.25 20.61
CA TYR A 211 18.37 3.98 19.43
C TYR A 211 17.17 4.56 18.63
N LEU A 212 16.11 3.77 18.41
CA LEU A 212 14.91 4.23 17.71
C LEU A 212 14.23 5.42 18.40
N ARG A 213 14.23 5.47 19.76
CA ARG A 213 13.69 6.59 20.55
C ARG A 213 14.51 7.85 20.38
N ASN A 214 15.81 7.68 20.27
CA ASN A 214 16.78 8.77 20.32
C ASN A 214 17.37 9.14 18.94
N GLU A 215 17.05 8.41 17.85
CA GLU A 215 17.71 8.57 16.54
C GLU A 215 17.74 10.03 16.05
N LYS A 216 16.67 10.78 16.29
CA LYS A 216 16.63 12.21 15.93
C LYS A 216 17.56 13.03 16.80
N ALA A 217 17.51 12.89 18.11
CA ALA A 217 18.41 13.60 19.03
C ALA A 217 19.88 13.27 18.77
N LEU A 218 20.18 11.98 18.52
CA LEU A 218 21.54 11.55 18.14
C LEU A 218 21.99 12.19 16.81
N SER A 219 21.07 12.39 15.88
CA SER A 219 21.41 13.06 14.61
C SER A 219 21.72 14.56 14.78
N GLU A 220 21.16 15.20 15.80
CA GLU A 220 21.44 16.58 16.16
C GLU A 220 22.77 16.68 16.94
N GLU A 221 23.10 15.65 17.74
CA GLU A 221 24.35 15.56 18.50
C GLU A 221 25.54 15.17 17.63
N TYR A 222 25.35 14.26 16.64
CA TYR A 222 26.39 13.74 15.75
C TYR A 222 26.10 14.02 14.27
N PRO A 223 25.94 15.29 13.84
CA PRO A 223 25.46 15.63 12.50
C PRO A 223 26.34 15.08 11.37
N ALA A 224 27.67 15.12 11.53
CA ALA A 224 28.61 14.63 10.50
C ALA A 224 28.54 13.10 10.30
N ILE A 225 28.19 12.35 11.35
CA ILE A 225 27.98 10.90 11.26
C ILE A 225 26.68 10.64 10.54
N PHE A 226 25.60 11.30 10.94
CA PHE A 226 24.28 11.08 10.36
C PHE A 226 24.13 11.57 8.92
N GLU A 227 24.90 12.58 8.49
CA GLU A 227 24.97 12.97 7.09
C GLU A 227 25.37 11.78 6.21
N LYS A 228 26.45 11.09 6.55
CA LYS A 228 26.94 9.89 5.84
C LYS A 228 25.97 8.71 5.96
N LEU A 229 25.44 8.47 7.15
CA LEU A 229 24.49 7.39 7.39
C LEU A 229 23.17 7.57 6.61
N LEU A 230 22.68 8.79 6.49
CA LEU A 230 21.45 9.09 5.75
C LEU A 230 21.67 9.09 4.24
N GLU A 231 22.87 9.39 3.77
CA GLU A 231 23.24 9.22 2.36
C GLU A 231 23.21 7.73 1.98
N GLN A 232 23.82 6.88 2.79
CA GLN A 232 23.90 5.44 2.54
C GLN A 232 22.58 4.71 2.82
N TYR A 233 21.90 5.08 3.89
CA TYR A 233 20.65 4.43 4.35
C TYR A 233 19.53 5.46 4.54
N PRO A 234 18.94 6.01 3.48
CA PRO A 234 17.99 7.11 3.55
C PRO A 234 16.68 6.71 4.27
N VAL A 235 16.04 7.69 4.91
CA VAL A 235 14.74 7.49 5.58
C VAL A 235 13.66 7.08 4.57
N ASP A 236 13.59 7.77 3.43
CA ASP A 236 12.66 7.44 2.34
C ASP A 236 13.35 7.52 0.97
N ILE A 237 13.12 6.52 0.14
CA ILE A 237 13.70 6.42 -1.22
C ILE A 237 12.94 7.29 -2.24
N LYS A 238 11.71 7.71 -1.93
CA LYS A 238 10.85 8.40 -2.90
C LYS A 238 10.96 9.93 -2.91
N THR A 239 11.60 10.52 -1.93
CA THR A 239 11.70 11.98 -1.84
C THR A 239 12.99 12.50 -2.46
N VAL A 240 13.00 12.64 -3.77
CA VAL A 240 14.11 13.27 -4.54
C VAL A 240 14.25 14.78 -4.23
N ARG A 241 13.31 15.42 -3.52
CA ARG A 241 13.24 16.89 -3.41
C ARG A 241 13.72 17.51 -2.10
N LYS A 242 13.86 16.75 -1.03
CA LYS A 242 14.50 17.21 0.24
C LYS A 242 15.07 16.00 0.93
N SER A 243 16.28 16.09 1.50
CA SER A 243 16.78 15.09 2.46
C SER A 243 15.69 14.89 3.51
N PRO A 244 15.11 13.71 3.64
CA PRO A 244 14.08 13.48 4.62
C PRO A 244 14.72 13.61 5.99
N HIS A 245 14.29 14.62 6.74
CA HIS A 245 14.76 14.81 8.11
C HIS A 245 14.24 13.68 8.98
N LEU A 246 15.07 13.23 9.89
CA LEU A 246 14.65 12.33 10.96
C LEU A 246 13.60 13.04 11.82
N THR A 247 12.57 12.30 12.18
CA THR A 247 11.49 12.77 13.07
C THR A 247 11.41 11.88 14.29
N ASP A 248 10.95 12.44 15.42
CA ASP A 248 10.70 11.63 16.59
C ASP A 248 9.74 10.48 16.31
N ARG A 249 10.05 9.30 16.81
CA ARG A 249 9.17 8.14 16.69
C ARG A 249 8.34 7.95 17.95
N GLY A 250 7.06 7.82 17.77
CA GLY A 250 6.17 7.42 18.86
C GLY A 250 6.34 5.93 19.19
N GLU A 251 6.10 5.58 20.46
CA GLU A 251 6.21 4.21 21.00
C GLU A 251 5.46 3.17 20.17
N ASN A 252 4.30 3.50 19.60
CA ASN A 252 3.57 2.57 18.74
C ASN A 252 4.31 2.26 17.42
N THR A 253 5.11 3.21 16.92
CA THR A 253 5.95 2.99 15.71
C THR A 253 7.13 2.09 16.05
N ILE A 254 7.77 2.32 17.21
CA ILE A 254 8.89 1.49 17.70
C ILE A 254 8.42 0.06 17.89
N LYS A 255 7.32 -0.17 18.60
CA LYS A 255 6.71 -1.49 18.79
C LYS A 255 6.35 -2.21 17.48
N LYS A 256 5.94 -1.47 16.44
CA LYS A 256 5.70 -2.05 15.12
C LYS A 256 6.98 -2.54 14.45
N LEU A 257 8.09 -1.80 14.61
CA LEU A 257 9.40 -2.23 14.11
C LEU A 257 9.92 -3.43 14.90
N GLU A 258 9.82 -3.40 16.22
CA GLU A 258 10.14 -4.51 17.12
C GLU A 258 9.35 -5.79 16.77
N LYS A 259 8.03 -5.69 16.58
CA LYS A 259 7.18 -6.81 16.13
C LYS A 259 7.60 -7.36 14.76
N LYS A 260 8.06 -6.49 13.85
CA LYS A 260 8.57 -6.93 12.54
C LYS A 260 9.89 -7.70 12.69
N LEU A 261 10.79 -7.22 13.54
CA LEU A 261 12.04 -7.90 13.85
C LEU A 261 11.77 -9.27 14.50
N LYS A 262 10.86 -9.33 15.49
CA LYS A 262 10.39 -10.59 16.09
C LYS A 262 9.81 -11.55 15.06
N ALA A 263 8.99 -11.05 14.11
CA ALA A 263 8.42 -11.89 13.06
C ALA A 263 9.48 -12.44 12.09
N PHE A 264 10.56 -11.68 11.85
CA PHE A 264 11.72 -12.14 11.10
C PHE A 264 12.45 -13.26 11.84
N PHE A 265 12.80 -13.10 13.11
CA PHE A 265 13.43 -14.16 13.91
C PHE A 265 12.53 -15.40 14.05
N SER A 266 11.23 -15.22 14.24
CA SER A 266 10.29 -16.35 14.27
C SER A 266 10.25 -17.12 12.95
N TRP A 267 10.50 -16.44 11.82
CA TRP A 267 10.62 -17.09 10.52
C TRP A 267 11.96 -17.80 10.38
N LEU A 268 13.06 -17.22 10.84
CA LEU A 268 14.38 -17.84 10.84
C LEU A 268 14.37 -19.16 11.60
N ILE A 269 13.83 -19.15 12.82
CA ILE A 269 13.75 -20.34 13.68
C ILE A 269 12.88 -21.42 13.03
N ARG A 270 11.70 -21.06 12.49
CA ARG A 270 10.81 -22.01 11.82
C ARG A 270 11.39 -22.64 10.54
N ASN A 271 12.34 -21.99 9.91
CA ASN A 271 13.02 -22.50 8.71
C ASN A 271 14.42 -23.01 9.02
N GLU A 272 14.77 -23.19 10.29
CA GLU A 272 16.05 -23.76 10.75
C GLU A 272 17.30 -22.98 10.28
N TYR A 273 17.15 -21.67 10.04
CA TYR A 273 18.30 -20.80 9.72
C TYR A 273 19.11 -20.43 10.97
N THR A 274 18.51 -20.45 12.14
CA THR A 274 19.12 -20.23 13.45
C THR A 274 18.32 -20.89 14.55
N ALA A 275 18.96 -21.24 15.67
CA ALA A 275 18.34 -21.61 16.91
C ALA A 275 18.22 -20.40 17.88
N ASN A 276 18.84 -19.27 17.53
CA ASN A 276 18.88 -18.08 18.37
C ASN A 276 17.53 -17.35 18.37
N ASP A 277 16.99 -17.07 19.55
CA ASP A 277 15.76 -16.31 19.75
C ASP A 277 16.02 -15.11 20.68
N PRO A 278 16.39 -13.95 20.15
CA PRO A 278 16.62 -12.74 20.95
C PRO A 278 15.30 -12.20 21.57
N PHE A 279 14.16 -12.76 21.20
CA PHE A 279 12.85 -12.43 21.78
C PHE A 279 12.33 -13.46 22.80
N LYS A 280 13.16 -14.45 23.16
CA LYS A 280 12.80 -15.42 24.20
C LYS A 280 12.53 -14.67 25.50
N ASN A 281 11.35 -14.90 26.07
CA ASN A 281 10.88 -14.21 27.27
C ASN A 281 10.72 -12.68 27.16
N VAL A 282 10.71 -12.12 25.92
CA VAL A 282 10.41 -10.72 25.68
C VAL A 282 8.92 -10.54 25.42
N THR A 283 8.24 -9.76 26.28
CA THR A 283 6.85 -9.38 26.09
C THR A 283 6.78 -8.00 25.44
N ILE A 284 6.46 -7.95 24.16
CA ILE A 284 6.22 -6.68 23.46
C ILE A 284 4.86 -6.13 23.93
N LYS A 285 4.90 -5.01 24.65
CA LYS A 285 3.67 -4.35 25.13
C LYS A 285 2.76 -3.97 23.97
N SER A 286 1.45 -4.10 24.15
CA SER A 286 0.46 -3.68 23.16
C SER A 286 0.58 -2.19 22.82
N GLU A 287 0.18 -1.80 21.62
CA GLU A 287 0.08 -0.39 21.24
C GLU A 287 -0.96 0.31 22.12
N LYS A 288 -0.67 1.57 22.48
CA LYS A 288 -1.61 2.43 23.20
C LYS A 288 -2.26 3.40 22.21
N TYR A 289 -3.57 3.47 22.23
CA TYR A 289 -4.34 4.41 21.44
C TYR A 289 -5.15 5.30 22.37
N GLY A 290 -5.28 6.57 22.04
CA GLY A 290 -6.16 7.49 22.74
C GLY A 290 -7.62 7.20 22.45
N THR A 291 -8.49 7.84 23.22
CA THR A 291 -9.94 7.82 23.01
C THR A 291 -10.27 8.33 21.60
N PRO A 292 -10.99 7.56 20.77
CA PRO A 292 -11.37 8.03 19.45
C PRO A 292 -12.33 9.22 19.56
N TYR A 293 -12.11 10.26 18.78
CA TYR A 293 -13.00 11.42 18.63
C TYR A 293 -13.77 11.33 17.31
N PHE A 294 -14.98 11.88 17.30
CA PHE A 294 -15.87 11.91 16.13
C PHE A 294 -16.81 13.12 16.19
N LEU A 295 -17.46 13.45 15.09
CA LEU A 295 -18.44 14.54 15.03
C LEU A 295 -19.77 14.10 15.66
N THR A 296 -20.42 15.03 16.36
CA THR A 296 -21.82 14.84 16.74
C THR A 296 -22.73 14.92 15.50
N LEU A 297 -23.99 14.55 15.65
CA LEU A 297 -24.98 14.70 14.56
C LEU A 297 -25.17 16.16 14.17
N GLU A 298 -25.18 17.04 15.16
CA GLU A 298 -25.31 18.50 14.99
C GLU A 298 -24.11 19.05 14.22
N GLU A 299 -22.88 18.74 14.64
CA GLU A 299 -21.66 19.17 13.96
C GLU A 299 -21.61 18.67 12.50
N ARG A 300 -21.96 17.40 12.24
CA ARG A 300 -22.05 16.87 10.89
C ARG A 300 -23.10 17.62 10.06
N ASN A 301 -24.27 17.94 10.64
CA ASN A 301 -25.33 18.65 9.93
C ASN A 301 -24.93 20.11 9.66
N ILE A 302 -24.27 20.81 10.58
CA ILE A 302 -23.67 22.14 10.34
C ILE A 302 -22.77 22.08 9.11
N ILE A 303 -21.84 21.12 9.04
CA ILE A 303 -20.97 20.94 7.88
C ILE A 303 -21.78 20.70 6.61
N ALA A 304 -22.80 19.83 6.69
CA ALA A 304 -23.61 19.45 5.53
C ALA A 304 -24.43 20.60 4.95
N ASP A 305 -24.91 21.48 5.82
CA ASP A 305 -25.81 22.59 5.47
C ASP A 305 -25.07 23.92 5.25
N TRP A 306 -23.74 23.97 5.51
CA TRP A 306 -22.95 25.16 5.30
C TRP A 306 -22.83 25.54 3.82
N ASP A 307 -22.95 26.82 3.52
CA ASP A 307 -22.84 27.31 2.14
C ASP A 307 -21.37 27.43 1.68
N PHE A 308 -20.96 26.59 0.77
CA PHE A 308 -19.68 26.63 0.07
C PHE A 308 -19.83 27.00 -1.41
N SER A 309 -20.94 27.61 -1.82
CA SER A 309 -21.22 27.94 -3.22
C SER A 309 -20.14 28.81 -3.88
N ALA A 310 -19.46 29.66 -3.09
CA ALA A 310 -18.35 30.50 -3.52
C ALA A 310 -17.04 29.70 -3.78
N ASN A 311 -16.93 28.47 -3.25
CA ASN A 311 -15.75 27.61 -3.43
C ASN A 311 -16.18 26.18 -3.82
N LYS A 312 -16.38 25.97 -5.12
CA LYS A 312 -16.85 24.68 -5.66
C LYS A 312 -15.91 23.51 -5.35
N HIS A 313 -14.61 23.77 -5.17
CA HIS A 313 -13.68 22.73 -4.80
C HIS A 313 -13.92 22.27 -3.35
N LEU A 314 -14.06 23.20 -2.40
CA LEU A 314 -14.37 22.85 -1.01
C LEU A 314 -15.79 22.30 -0.87
N GLU A 315 -16.76 22.80 -1.64
CA GLU A 315 -18.12 22.22 -1.70
C GLU A 315 -18.06 20.72 -2.01
N ALA A 316 -17.32 20.35 -3.06
CA ALA A 316 -17.19 18.94 -3.43
C ALA A 316 -16.53 18.10 -2.32
N GLN A 317 -15.45 18.62 -1.69
CA GLN A 317 -14.79 17.88 -0.60
C GLN A 317 -15.66 17.80 0.66
N ARG A 318 -16.45 18.83 0.98
CA ARG A 318 -17.45 18.82 2.03
C ARG A 318 -18.49 17.74 1.78
N ASP A 319 -19.03 17.67 0.57
CA ASP A 319 -20.05 16.71 0.20
C ASP A 319 -19.52 15.27 0.26
N ILE A 320 -18.29 15.05 -0.20
CA ILE A 320 -17.59 13.75 -0.07
C ILE A 320 -17.41 13.37 1.40
N PHE A 321 -17.02 14.33 2.25
CA PHE A 321 -16.82 14.08 3.68
C PHE A 321 -18.15 13.78 4.40
N VAL A 322 -19.20 14.50 4.10
CA VAL A 322 -20.54 14.22 4.62
C VAL A 322 -21.02 12.84 4.16
N PHE A 323 -20.86 12.51 2.88
CA PHE A 323 -21.17 11.19 2.36
C PHE A 323 -20.40 10.10 3.10
N GLN A 324 -19.09 10.28 3.31
CA GLN A 324 -18.28 9.35 4.08
C GLN A 324 -18.75 9.20 5.53
N CYS A 325 -19.22 10.28 6.16
CA CYS A 325 -19.85 10.23 7.48
C CYS A 325 -21.18 9.47 7.50
N LEU A 326 -21.86 9.37 6.36
CA LEU A 326 -23.15 8.67 6.23
C LEU A 326 -23.00 7.18 5.91
N ILE A 327 -21.86 6.75 5.33
CA ILE A 327 -21.66 5.35 4.95
C ILE A 327 -20.52 4.65 5.71
N GLY A 328 -19.68 5.39 6.44
CA GLY A 328 -18.65 4.83 7.32
C GLY A 328 -17.49 4.11 6.65
N CYS A 329 -17.31 4.22 5.34
CA CYS A 329 -16.24 3.53 4.61
C CYS A 329 -14.85 4.09 4.92
N ARG A 330 -13.80 3.29 4.68
CA ARG A 330 -12.41 3.79 4.72
C ARG A 330 -12.13 4.67 3.50
N VAL A 331 -11.26 5.66 3.65
CA VAL A 331 -10.85 6.54 2.53
C VAL A 331 -10.30 5.74 1.35
N GLY A 332 -9.56 4.67 1.61
CA GLY A 332 -9.04 3.78 0.56
C GLY A 332 -10.12 3.03 -0.22
N ASP A 333 -11.28 2.78 0.37
CA ASP A 333 -12.45 2.22 -0.30
C ASP A 333 -13.21 3.33 -1.02
N LEU A 334 -13.45 4.46 -0.34
CA LEU A 334 -14.19 5.62 -0.85
C LEU A 334 -13.67 6.12 -2.21
N ILE A 335 -12.35 6.39 -2.31
CA ILE A 335 -11.75 6.95 -3.54
C ILE A 335 -11.78 6.01 -4.75
N HIS A 336 -12.13 4.74 -4.53
CA HIS A 336 -12.27 3.74 -5.58
C HIS A 336 -13.73 3.40 -5.89
N MET A 337 -14.69 3.97 -5.15
CA MET A 337 -16.11 3.75 -5.41
C MET A 337 -16.51 4.29 -6.77
N LYS A 338 -17.26 3.49 -7.50
CA LYS A 338 -17.81 3.79 -8.82
C LYS A 338 -19.32 3.80 -8.78
N ASN A 339 -19.95 4.34 -9.81
CA ASN A 339 -21.41 4.26 -9.98
C ASN A 339 -21.94 2.82 -9.96
N SER A 340 -21.12 1.84 -10.38
CA SER A 340 -21.47 0.41 -10.31
C SER A 340 -21.53 -0.17 -8.89
N ASN A 341 -21.08 0.57 -7.88
CA ASN A 341 -21.24 0.17 -6.49
C ASN A 341 -22.59 0.59 -5.90
N LEU A 342 -23.34 1.44 -6.60
CA LEU A 342 -24.70 1.80 -6.25
C LEU A 342 -25.67 0.74 -6.80
N ILE A 343 -26.33 0.01 -5.92
CA ILE A 343 -27.30 -1.03 -6.26
C ILE A 343 -28.62 -0.68 -5.58
N GLY A 344 -29.59 -0.18 -6.36
CA GLY A 344 -30.81 0.37 -5.80
C GLY A 344 -30.54 1.60 -4.93
N ASP A 345 -30.92 1.52 -3.68
CA ASP A 345 -30.67 2.55 -2.65
C ASP A 345 -29.54 2.20 -1.67
N GLU A 346 -28.64 1.29 -2.07
CA GLU A 346 -27.52 0.84 -1.24
C GLU A 346 -26.17 0.99 -1.95
N ILE A 347 -25.11 1.19 -1.17
CA ILE A 347 -23.72 1.05 -1.61
C ILE A 347 -23.20 -0.32 -1.23
N GLN A 348 -22.74 -1.07 -2.23
CA GLN A 348 -22.13 -2.38 -2.04
C GLN A 348 -20.68 -2.39 -2.53
N TYR A 349 -19.76 -2.87 -1.68
CA TYR A 349 -18.35 -3.01 -2.04
C TYR A 349 -17.64 -4.05 -1.17
N ILE A 350 -16.54 -4.61 -1.70
CA ILE A 350 -15.65 -5.46 -0.91
C ILE A 350 -14.54 -4.59 -0.32
N ALA A 351 -14.41 -4.61 1.01
CA ALA A 351 -13.42 -3.82 1.73
C ALA A 351 -11.99 -4.21 1.31
N ARG A 352 -11.24 -3.27 0.71
CA ARG A 352 -9.91 -3.50 0.11
C ARG A 352 -8.87 -4.02 1.10
N LYS A 353 -8.93 -3.58 2.35
CA LYS A 353 -7.97 -3.98 3.40
C LYS A 353 -8.07 -5.47 3.76
N THR A 354 -9.22 -6.07 3.60
CA THR A 354 -9.49 -7.46 4.00
C THR A 354 -9.70 -8.38 2.80
N LYS A 355 -9.72 -7.85 1.59
CA LYS A 355 -10.05 -8.56 0.35
C LYS A 355 -9.24 -9.85 0.14
N ASP A 356 -7.93 -9.81 0.44
CA ASP A 356 -7.04 -10.95 0.15
C ASP A 356 -7.04 -12.02 1.26
N LYS A 357 -7.66 -11.75 2.41
CA LYS A 357 -7.71 -12.68 3.54
C LYS A 357 -9.10 -13.22 3.79
N THR A 358 -10.02 -12.33 4.06
CA THR A 358 -11.43 -12.62 4.32
C THR A 358 -12.25 -11.56 3.59
N PRO A 359 -12.61 -11.79 2.31
CA PRO A 359 -13.42 -10.84 1.57
C PRO A 359 -14.80 -10.73 2.24
N VAL A 360 -15.12 -9.54 2.74
CA VAL A 360 -16.44 -9.23 3.30
C VAL A 360 -17.09 -8.20 2.39
N THR A 361 -18.27 -8.52 1.88
CA THR A 361 -19.11 -7.54 1.19
C THR A 361 -19.71 -6.62 2.24
N VAL A 362 -19.52 -5.32 2.04
CA VAL A 362 -20.11 -4.27 2.86
C VAL A 362 -21.30 -3.71 2.12
N GLU A 363 -22.45 -3.70 2.77
CA GLU A 363 -23.72 -3.18 2.25
C GLU A 363 -24.21 -2.08 3.18
N VAL A 364 -24.43 -0.88 2.64
CA VAL A 364 -24.84 0.27 3.42
C VAL A 364 -26.03 0.94 2.74
N PRO A 365 -27.21 0.89 3.35
CA PRO A 365 -28.38 1.63 2.89
C PRO A 365 -28.13 3.14 2.90
N LEU A 366 -28.49 3.81 1.83
CA LEU A 366 -28.31 5.24 1.67
C LEU A 366 -29.57 6.00 2.15
N ASN A 367 -29.38 6.92 3.08
CA ASN A 367 -30.43 7.84 3.45
C ASN A 367 -30.66 8.90 2.34
N ARG A 368 -31.73 9.68 2.45
CA ARG A 368 -32.08 10.71 1.47
C ARG A 368 -30.96 11.68 1.16
N ARG A 369 -30.19 12.10 2.17
CA ARG A 369 -29.05 13.02 1.98
C ARG A 369 -27.90 12.36 1.21
N ALA A 370 -27.58 11.13 1.51
CA ALA A 370 -26.54 10.38 0.79
C ALA A 370 -26.95 10.15 -0.68
N MET A 371 -28.22 9.81 -0.94
CA MET A 371 -28.75 9.67 -2.30
C MET A 371 -28.69 10.98 -3.07
N ALA A 372 -29.07 12.10 -2.45
CA ALA A 372 -29.03 13.42 -3.07
C ALA A 372 -27.57 13.81 -3.46
N LEU A 373 -26.59 13.46 -2.61
CA LEU A 373 -25.17 13.69 -2.92
C LEU A 373 -24.70 12.82 -4.10
N VAL A 374 -25.09 11.55 -4.15
CA VAL A 374 -24.75 10.67 -5.28
C VAL A 374 -25.34 11.22 -6.58
N GLU A 375 -26.59 11.64 -6.59
CA GLU A 375 -27.23 12.19 -7.78
C GLU A 375 -26.61 13.54 -8.20
N LYS A 376 -26.24 14.41 -7.25
CA LYS A 376 -25.53 15.68 -7.51
C LYS A 376 -24.23 15.50 -8.28
N TYR A 377 -23.48 14.42 -8.01
CA TYR A 377 -22.17 14.17 -8.62
C TYR A 377 -22.19 13.12 -9.73
N LYS A 378 -23.35 12.63 -10.10
CA LYS A 378 -23.52 11.63 -11.16
C LYS A 378 -22.97 12.12 -12.48
N GLY A 379 -22.03 11.37 -13.06
CA GLY A 379 -21.39 11.71 -14.32
C GLY A 379 -20.33 12.84 -14.27
N VAL A 380 -20.09 13.43 -13.11
CA VAL A 380 -19.07 14.49 -12.95
C VAL A 380 -17.65 13.95 -13.12
N ASP A 381 -17.38 12.76 -12.61
CA ASP A 381 -16.07 12.13 -12.74
C ASP A 381 -15.95 11.34 -14.06
N ARG A 382 -14.98 11.73 -14.92
CA ARG A 382 -14.77 11.09 -16.24
C ARG A 382 -14.34 9.62 -16.16
N LYS A 383 -13.89 9.14 -14.99
CA LYS A 383 -13.47 7.75 -14.75
C LYS A 383 -14.62 6.88 -14.22
N GLY A 384 -15.83 7.39 -14.18
CA GLY A 384 -17.01 6.70 -13.66
C GLY A 384 -16.95 6.46 -12.16
N ARG A 385 -16.16 7.25 -11.41
CA ARG A 385 -16.17 7.23 -9.93
C ARG A 385 -17.39 7.97 -9.41
N LEU A 386 -17.79 7.62 -8.20
CA LEU A 386 -18.98 8.17 -7.56
C LEU A 386 -18.87 9.70 -7.31
N PHE A 387 -17.65 10.18 -7.05
CA PHE A 387 -17.36 11.60 -6.79
C PHE A 387 -16.02 12.03 -7.44
N PRO A 388 -15.78 13.34 -7.61
CA PRO A 388 -14.52 13.87 -8.11
C PRO A 388 -13.43 13.83 -7.01
N PHE A 389 -12.94 12.65 -6.70
CA PHE A 389 -11.94 12.42 -5.64
C PHE A 389 -10.58 13.04 -5.96
N ILE A 390 -9.97 13.62 -4.93
CA ILE A 390 -8.57 14.09 -4.91
C ILE A 390 -7.69 13.11 -4.13
N SER A 391 -6.40 13.42 -3.97
CA SER A 391 -5.51 12.58 -3.17
C SER A 391 -5.94 12.55 -1.70
N PRO A 392 -5.76 11.43 -0.97
CA PRO A 392 -6.13 11.36 0.44
C PRO A 392 -5.48 12.43 1.32
N GLN A 393 -4.25 12.86 0.98
CA GLN A 393 -3.56 13.93 1.70
C GLN A 393 -4.30 15.25 1.53
N LYS A 394 -4.55 15.69 0.28
CA LYS A 394 -5.29 16.92 0.00
C LYS A 394 -6.73 16.88 0.56
N TYR A 395 -7.34 15.70 0.55
CA TYR A 395 -8.65 15.51 1.15
C TYR A 395 -8.64 15.74 2.67
N ASN A 396 -7.61 15.25 3.38
CA ASN A 396 -7.46 15.52 4.81
C ASN A 396 -7.20 17.02 5.11
N GLU A 397 -6.46 17.72 4.26
CA GLU A 397 -6.25 19.15 4.34
C GLU A 397 -7.58 19.91 4.15
N ALA A 398 -8.37 19.55 3.13
CA ALA A 398 -9.68 20.12 2.89
C ALA A 398 -10.66 19.88 4.06
N ILE A 399 -10.64 18.70 4.68
CA ILE A 399 -11.48 18.41 5.86
C ILE A 399 -11.16 19.37 7.01
N LYS A 400 -9.88 19.65 7.29
CA LYS A 400 -9.47 20.58 8.33
C LYS A 400 -9.96 22.01 8.03
N GLU A 401 -9.80 22.45 6.79
CA GLU A 401 -10.27 23.74 6.31
C GLU A 401 -11.80 23.86 6.43
N ILE A 402 -12.54 22.85 6.03
CA ILE A 402 -14.01 22.78 6.14
C ILE A 402 -14.45 22.93 7.59
N LEU A 403 -13.86 22.18 8.53
CA LEU A 403 -14.19 22.27 9.94
C LEU A 403 -13.89 23.68 10.50
N THR A 404 -12.78 24.26 10.08
CA THR A 404 -12.38 25.61 10.48
C THR A 404 -13.42 26.66 10.02
N ILE A 405 -13.83 26.59 8.74
CA ILE A 405 -14.83 27.51 8.17
C ILE A 405 -16.20 27.30 8.85
N CYS A 406 -16.58 26.07 9.16
CA CYS A 406 -17.83 25.76 9.84
C CYS A 406 -17.81 26.06 11.36
N GLY A 407 -16.73 26.62 11.90
CA GLY A 407 -16.62 26.98 13.32
C GLY A 407 -16.56 25.79 14.28
N ILE A 408 -16.13 24.61 13.83
CA ILE A 408 -16.05 23.39 14.67
C ILE A 408 -14.67 23.30 15.32
N HIS A 409 -14.48 24.01 16.42
CA HIS A 409 -13.20 24.15 17.12
C HIS A 409 -13.20 23.52 18.51
N ARG A 410 -14.21 22.73 18.87
CA ARG A 410 -14.22 22.13 20.21
C ARG A 410 -12.95 21.36 20.48
N VAL A 411 -12.48 21.48 21.72
CA VAL A 411 -11.25 20.82 22.17
C VAL A 411 -11.56 19.37 22.54
N VAL A 412 -10.69 18.48 22.13
CA VAL A 412 -10.75 17.05 22.47
C VAL A 412 -9.42 16.62 23.08
N THR A 413 -9.51 15.71 24.05
CA THR A 413 -8.33 15.09 24.64
C THR A 413 -7.88 13.93 23.76
N ILE A 414 -6.63 13.98 23.34
CA ILE A 414 -6.01 12.92 22.54
C ILE A 414 -4.77 12.38 23.24
N LEU A 415 -4.35 11.19 22.89
CA LEU A 415 -3.03 10.70 23.24
C LEU A 415 -2.06 11.09 22.12
N ASN A 416 -1.07 11.93 22.42
CA ASN A 416 -0.04 12.30 21.47
C ASN A 416 0.70 11.04 20.99
N PRO A 417 0.74 10.73 19.70
CA PRO A 417 1.30 9.47 19.19
C PRO A 417 2.82 9.37 19.37
N THR A 418 3.50 10.50 19.55
CA THR A 418 4.96 10.55 19.74
C THR A 418 5.32 10.49 21.22
N THR A 419 4.76 11.36 22.04
CA THR A 419 5.12 11.47 23.47
C THR A 419 4.38 10.48 24.35
N GLY A 420 3.23 9.95 23.90
CA GLY A 420 2.35 9.08 24.69
C GLY A 420 1.64 9.81 25.83
N LYS A 421 1.69 11.15 25.87
CA LYS A 421 1.03 11.99 26.87
C LYS A 421 -0.34 12.46 26.38
N GLU A 422 -1.22 12.76 27.31
CA GLU A 422 -2.49 13.41 27.00
C GLU A 422 -2.25 14.83 26.54
N GLU A 423 -2.98 15.24 25.50
CA GLU A 423 -2.90 16.54 24.88
C GLU A 423 -4.30 17.01 24.52
N GLN A 424 -4.58 18.28 24.73
CA GLN A 424 -5.82 18.90 24.30
C GLN A 424 -5.60 19.61 22.96
N ARG A 425 -6.40 19.24 21.96
CA ARG A 425 -6.30 19.80 20.61
C ARG A 425 -7.67 20.17 20.05
N PRO A 426 -7.75 21.30 19.34
CA PRO A 426 -8.95 21.64 18.59
C PRO A 426 -9.27 20.59 17.51
N LEU A 427 -10.55 20.24 17.35
CA LEU A 427 -10.97 19.17 16.47
C LEU A 427 -10.61 19.40 15.00
N ASN A 428 -10.72 20.65 14.54
CA ASN A 428 -10.35 21.04 13.17
C ASN A 428 -8.87 20.81 12.84
N GLU A 429 -7.95 20.93 13.81
CA GLU A 429 -6.52 20.71 13.56
C GLU A 429 -6.16 19.23 13.34
N ILE A 430 -6.90 18.33 13.97
CA ILE A 430 -6.63 16.88 13.98
C ILE A 430 -7.61 16.09 13.11
N ALA A 431 -8.57 16.77 12.49
CA ALA A 431 -9.57 16.16 11.63
C ALA A 431 -8.93 15.42 10.45
N SER A 432 -9.53 14.31 10.09
CA SER A 432 -9.11 13.50 8.95
C SER A 432 -10.27 12.65 8.41
N SER A 433 -10.10 12.06 7.25
CA SER A 433 -11.06 11.12 6.65
C SER A 433 -11.41 9.92 7.56
N HIS A 434 -10.52 9.54 8.47
CA HIS A 434 -10.80 8.48 9.44
C HIS A 434 -11.83 8.91 10.49
N MET A 435 -11.93 10.21 10.77
CA MET A 435 -12.96 10.77 11.65
C MET A 435 -14.37 10.56 11.06
N ALA A 436 -14.55 10.67 9.74
CA ALA A 436 -15.84 10.39 9.10
C ALA A 436 -16.36 8.99 9.42
N ARG A 437 -15.48 7.99 9.34
CA ARG A 437 -15.82 6.61 9.70
C ARG A 437 -16.18 6.46 11.19
N ARG A 438 -15.42 7.12 12.06
CA ARG A 438 -15.74 7.14 13.51
C ARG A 438 -17.07 7.86 13.78
N THR A 439 -17.38 8.91 13.02
CA THR A 439 -18.65 9.64 13.08
C THR A 439 -19.82 8.73 12.72
N PHE A 440 -19.70 7.93 11.66
CA PHE A 440 -20.71 6.94 11.29
C PHE A 440 -20.94 5.94 12.43
N ILE A 441 -19.85 5.28 12.88
CA ILE A 441 -19.93 4.23 13.90
C ILE A 441 -20.48 4.79 15.21
N GLY A 442 -19.92 5.90 15.71
CA GLY A 442 -20.29 6.47 17.00
C GLY A 442 -21.74 6.97 17.05
N ASN A 443 -22.23 7.59 15.96
CA ASN A 443 -23.62 8.03 15.89
C ASN A 443 -24.61 6.88 15.62
N LEU A 444 -24.20 5.87 14.84
CA LEU A 444 -25.05 4.70 14.59
C LEU A 444 -25.19 3.87 15.87
N TYR A 445 -24.11 3.69 16.64
CA TYR A 445 -24.14 2.93 17.88
C TYR A 445 -25.09 3.53 18.94
N LYS A 446 -25.23 4.85 18.98
CA LYS A 446 -26.23 5.51 19.85
C LYS A 446 -27.66 5.14 19.52
N LYS A 447 -27.94 4.69 18.27
CA LYS A 447 -29.30 4.33 17.82
C LYS A 447 -29.51 2.83 17.71
N VAL A 448 -28.50 2.11 17.27
CA VAL A 448 -28.54 0.67 16.97
C VAL A 448 -27.48 0.00 17.82
N GLN A 449 -27.82 -0.46 18.99
CA GLN A 449 -26.88 -1.06 19.96
C GLN A 449 -26.47 -2.51 19.56
N ASP A 450 -26.33 -2.78 18.28
CA ASP A 450 -25.86 -4.06 17.74
C ASP A 450 -24.49 -3.89 17.08
N PRO A 451 -23.39 -4.34 17.77
CA PRO A 451 -22.04 -4.26 17.23
C PRO A 451 -21.85 -5.04 15.93
N ASN A 452 -22.54 -6.16 15.74
CA ASN A 452 -22.38 -7.00 14.56
C ASN A 452 -22.95 -6.31 13.31
N LEU A 453 -24.14 -5.71 13.45
CA LEU A 453 -24.75 -4.93 12.37
C LEU A 453 -23.87 -3.71 12.01
N ILE A 454 -23.39 -2.97 13.00
CA ILE A 454 -22.49 -1.84 12.77
C ILE A 454 -21.15 -2.31 12.15
N GLY A 455 -20.66 -3.47 12.59
CA GLY A 455 -19.46 -4.11 12.05
C GLY A 455 -19.62 -4.46 10.57
N SER A 456 -20.72 -5.09 10.18
CA SER A 456 -21.01 -5.45 8.78
C SER A 456 -21.10 -4.23 7.89
N MET A 457 -21.85 -3.19 8.27
CA MET A 457 -21.99 -1.93 7.52
C MET A 457 -20.68 -1.13 7.43
N SER A 458 -19.80 -1.26 8.41
CA SER A 458 -18.52 -0.56 8.41
C SER A 458 -17.36 -1.42 7.89
N GLY A 459 -17.57 -2.70 7.56
CA GLY A 459 -16.52 -3.62 7.10
C GLY A 459 -15.47 -3.90 8.16
N HIS A 460 -15.87 -4.06 9.43
CA HIS A 460 -15.05 -4.63 10.49
C HIS A 460 -15.26 -6.15 10.51
N ALA A 461 -14.17 -6.87 10.78
CA ALA A 461 -14.30 -8.29 11.07
C ALA A 461 -15.02 -8.47 12.42
N GLU A 462 -15.75 -9.59 12.57
CA GLU A 462 -16.37 -9.98 13.82
C GLU A 462 -15.33 -10.01 14.95
N GLY A 463 -15.68 -9.51 16.14
CA GLY A 463 -14.78 -9.39 17.29
C GLY A 463 -13.64 -8.37 17.14
N SER A 464 -13.72 -7.44 16.18
CA SER A 464 -12.71 -6.41 15.97
C SER A 464 -12.55 -5.48 17.18
N ARG A 465 -11.35 -5.46 17.80
CA ARG A 465 -11.01 -4.50 18.86
C ARG A 465 -11.31 -3.05 18.50
N ALA A 466 -11.07 -2.64 17.27
CA ALA A 466 -11.35 -1.29 16.82
C ALA A 466 -12.84 -0.92 16.85
N LEU A 467 -13.72 -1.91 16.75
CA LEU A 467 -15.17 -1.72 16.93
C LEU A 467 -15.50 -1.60 18.41
N LEU A 468 -14.95 -2.48 19.24
CA LEU A 468 -15.13 -2.49 20.71
C LEU A 468 -14.60 -1.19 21.36
N ASP A 469 -13.47 -0.66 20.91
CA ASP A 469 -12.92 0.63 21.38
C ASP A 469 -13.86 1.80 21.06
N THR A 470 -14.59 1.73 19.95
CA THR A 470 -15.59 2.77 19.59
C THR A 470 -16.88 2.58 20.38
N GLU A 471 -17.25 1.35 20.75
CA GLU A 471 -18.38 0.98 21.57
C GLU A 471 -18.25 1.53 23.00
N THR A 472 -17.06 1.42 23.59
CA THR A 472 -16.78 1.92 24.97
C THR A 472 -16.98 3.43 25.10
N LEU A 473 -16.89 4.20 23.98
CA LEU A 473 -17.10 5.65 23.96
C LEU A 473 -18.55 6.09 24.02
N THR A 474 -19.45 5.22 23.57
CA THR A 474 -20.87 5.58 23.52
C THR A 474 -21.63 5.19 24.80
N ARG A 475 -20.97 4.44 25.69
CA ARG A 475 -21.50 4.05 27.01
C ARG A 475 -21.24 5.08 28.12
N LYS A 476 -20.42 6.12 27.85
CA LYS A 476 -20.23 7.28 28.71
C LYS A 476 -21.00 8.47 28.15
#